data_e85820b11b014817abeb197530470b5f
#
_entry.id   e85820b11b014817abeb197530470b5f
#
_cell.length_a   1.000
_cell.length_b   1.000
_cell.length_c   1.000
_cell.angle_alpha   90.00
_cell.angle_beta   90.00
_cell.angle_gamma   90.00
#
_symmetry.space_group_name_H-M   'P 1'
#
loop_
_entity.id
_entity.type
_entity.pdbx_description
1 polymer ?
#
loop_
_entity_poly.entity_id
_entity_poly.type
_entity_poly.pdbx_seq_one_letter_code
_entity_poly.pdbx_strand_id
1 'polypeptide(L)'
;MAWTVELHPDFVPEVLDLSADVRRELAAQATVLEMFGPSARRPRVDTLKGSQHGNMKELRFDADGGVWRVAFAFDPERKAVLLVAGDKSG
;
A
#
# COMPACT_ATOMS: atom_id res chain seq x y z
N MET A 1 -0.33 10.97 16.38
CA MET A 1 -1.51 10.13 16.31
C MET A 1 -1.40 9.19 15.15
N ALA A 2 -1.71 7.95 15.39
CA ALA A 2 -1.58 6.94 14.36
C ALA A 2 -2.70 7.02 13.34
N TRP A 3 -2.40 6.61 12.12
CA TRP A 3 -3.37 6.39 11.07
C TRP A 3 -3.83 4.93 11.11
N THR A 4 -5.04 4.66 10.66
CA THR A 4 -5.55 3.29 10.55
C THR A 4 -5.35 2.82 9.11
N VAL A 5 -4.81 1.61 8.94
CA VAL A 5 -4.68 1.00 7.62
C VAL A 5 -5.78 -0.05 7.47
N GLU A 6 -6.54 0.05 6.38
CA GLU A 6 -7.61 -0.88 6.07
C GLU A 6 -7.41 -1.46 4.68
N LEU A 7 -7.85 -2.69 4.49
CA LEU A 7 -7.90 -3.30 3.17
C LEU A 7 -9.29 -3.08 2.59
N HIS A 8 -9.34 -2.58 1.34
CA HIS A 8 -10.62 -2.54 0.64
C HIS A 8 -11.16 -3.98 0.54
N PRO A 9 -12.49 -4.18 0.68
CA PRO A 9 -13.04 -5.53 0.62
C PRO A 9 -12.63 -6.33 -0.62
N ASP A 10 -12.50 -5.68 -1.76
CA ASP A 10 -12.09 -6.34 -3.00
C ASP A 10 -10.62 -6.74 -3.00
N PHE A 11 -9.81 -6.13 -2.13
CA PHE A 11 -8.39 -6.44 -2.01
C PHE A 11 -8.14 -7.63 -1.07
N VAL A 12 -9.05 -7.91 -0.15
CA VAL A 12 -8.85 -8.99 0.82
C VAL A 12 -8.55 -10.34 0.17
N PRO A 13 -9.31 -10.79 -0.84
CA PRO A 13 -8.98 -12.07 -1.50
C PRO A 13 -7.61 -12.05 -2.18
N GLU A 14 -7.19 -10.91 -2.73
CA GLU A 14 -5.88 -10.80 -3.35
C GLU A 14 -4.76 -10.99 -2.32
N VAL A 15 -4.92 -10.38 -1.14
CA VAL A 15 -3.93 -10.50 -0.07
C VAL A 15 -3.79 -11.96 0.37
N LEU A 16 -4.88 -12.68 0.46
CA LEU A 16 -4.86 -14.09 0.87
C LEU A 16 -4.11 -14.96 -0.15
N ASP A 17 -4.06 -14.56 -1.40
CA ASP A 17 -3.35 -15.29 -2.46
C ASP A 17 -1.88 -14.92 -2.57
N LEU A 18 -1.42 -13.87 -1.90
CA LEU A 18 -0.02 -13.47 -1.93
C LEU A 18 0.85 -14.46 -1.15
N SER A 19 2.12 -14.56 -1.52
CA SER A 19 3.06 -15.39 -0.77
C SER A 19 3.23 -14.85 0.65
N ALA A 20 3.71 -15.72 1.55
CA ALA A 20 3.95 -15.33 2.93
C ALA A 20 4.95 -14.17 3.02
N ASP A 21 5.99 -14.19 2.17
CA ASP A 21 7.00 -13.11 2.17
C ASP A 21 6.39 -11.78 1.76
N VAL A 22 5.55 -11.78 0.72
CA VAL A 22 4.90 -10.55 0.25
C VAL A 22 3.93 -10.03 1.32
N ARG A 23 3.15 -10.92 1.93
CA ARG A 23 2.22 -10.51 3.00
C ARG A 23 2.96 -9.93 4.20
N ARG A 24 4.09 -10.53 4.58
CA ARG A 24 4.89 -10.04 5.71
C ARG A 24 5.42 -8.64 5.42
N GLU A 25 5.95 -8.43 4.23
CA GLU A 25 6.48 -7.13 3.85
C GLU A 25 5.36 -6.09 3.73
N LEU A 26 4.22 -6.48 3.19
CA LEU A 26 3.05 -5.60 3.14
C LEU A 26 2.64 -5.15 4.54
N ALA A 27 2.63 -6.08 5.50
CA ALA A 27 2.30 -5.75 6.89
C ALA A 27 3.31 -4.76 7.48
N ALA A 28 4.59 -4.93 7.18
CA ALA A 28 5.63 -4.01 7.64
C ALA A 28 5.42 -2.61 7.06
N GLN A 29 5.09 -2.52 5.78
CA GLN A 29 4.83 -1.24 5.13
C GLN A 29 3.55 -0.60 5.66
N ALA A 30 2.54 -1.41 5.95
CA ALA A 30 1.30 -0.90 6.57
C ALA A 30 1.60 -0.26 7.93
N THR A 31 2.51 -0.86 8.71
CA THR A 31 2.93 -0.27 9.98
C THR A 31 3.55 1.11 9.78
N VAL A 32 4.37 1.29 8.74
CA VAL A 32 4.94 2.59 8.42
C VAL A 32 3.84 3.60 8.10
N LEU A 33 2.83 3.21 7.34
CA LEU A 33 1.70 4.09 7.04
C LEU A 33 0.93 4.45 8.30
N GLU A 34 0.77 3.52 9.23
CA GLU A 34 0.11 3.80 10.50
C GLU A 34 0.86 4.85 11.31
N MET A 35 2.20 4.80 11.28
CA MET A 35 3.02 5.72 12.05
C MET A 35 3.12 7.11 11.42
N PHE A 36 3.26 7.17 10.10
CA PHE A 36 3.60 8.41 9.41
C PHE A 36 2.47 8.99 8.57
N GLY A 37 1.50 8.16 8.16
CA GLY A 37 0.40 8.62 7.33
C GLY A 37 0.88 9.34 6.08
N PRO A 38 0.30 10.51 5.74
CA PRO A 38 0.71 11.27 4.54
C PRO A 38 2.15 11.77 4.57
N SER A 39 2.83 11.69 5.71
CA SER A 39 4.26 12.05 5.82
C SER A 39 5.18 10.98 5.27
N ALA A 40 4.69 9.77 5.03
CA ALA A 40 5.47 8.71 4.40
C ALA A 40 5.80 9.11 2.96
N ARG A 41 7.07 8.96 2.56
CA ARG A 41 7.57 9.48 1.29
C ARG A 41 8.42 8.44 0.57
N ARG A 42 8.91 8.84 -0.61
CA ARG A 42 9.84 8.02 -1.38
C ARG A 42 11.01 7.52 -0.52
N PRO A 43 11.52 6.34 -0.80
CA PRO A 43 11.15 5.46 -1.92
C PRO A 43 9.89 4.63 -1.68
N ARG A 44 9.34 4.62 -0.47
CA ARG A 44 8.21 3.75 -0.10
C ARG A 44 6.89 4.18 -0.69
N VAL A 45 6.64 5.49 -0.66
CA VAL A 45 5.34 6.06 -1.04
C VAL A 45 5.56 7.14 -2.08
N ASP A 46 4.77 7.08 -3.13
CA ASP A 46 4.80 8.07 -4.20
C ASP A 46 3.37 8.34 -4.66
N THR A 47 3.19 9.42 -5.40
CA THR A 47 1.90 9.72 -6.02
C THR A 47 1.68 8.75 -7.18
N LEU A 48 0.48 8.19 -7.26
CA LEU A 48 0.14 7.28 -8.35
C LEU A 48 -0.16 8.10 -9.60
N LYS A 49 0.73 8.01 -10.58
CA LYS A 49 0.61 8.75 -11.83
C LYS A 49 -0.49 8.15 -12.70
N GLY A 50 -1.21 9.01 -13.40
CA GLY A 50 -2.28 8.59 -14.29
C GLY A 50 -3.59 8.32 -13.61
N SER A 51 -3.66 8.47 -12.28
CA SER A 51 -4.91 8.33 -11.56
C SER A 51 -5.81 9.54 -11.78
N GLN A 52 -7.12 9.28 -11.83
CA GLN A 52 -8.11 10.35 -11.91
C GLN A 52 -8.33 11.02 -10.55
N HIS A 53 -7.84 10.40 -9.49
CA HIS A 53 -8.01 10.91 -8.12
C HIS A 53 -6.69 11.42 -7.59
N GLY A 54 -6.65 12.70 -7.21
CA GLY A 54 -5.41 13.37 -6.80
C GLY A 54 -4.79 12.84 -5.51
N ASN A 55 -5.55 12.14 -4.68
CA ASN A 55 -5.05 11.56 -3.43
C ASN A 55 -4.72 10.07 -3.53
N MET A 56 -4.66 9.54 -4.73
CA MET A 56 -4.18 8.16 -4.92
C MET A 56 -2.68 8.12 -4.80
N LYS A 57 -2.19 7.16 -4.04
CA LYS A 57 -0.77 6.95 -3.77
C LYS A 57 -0.37 5.54 -4.13
N GLU A 58 0.92 5.34 -4.21
CA GLU A 58 1.52 4.04 -4.47
C GLU A 58 2.49 3.71 -3.35
N LEU A 59 2.33 2.54 -2.77
CA LEU A 59 3.26 1.97 -1.80
C LEU A 59 4.15 1.00 -2.55
N ARG A 60 5.48 1.14 -2.41
CA ARG A 60 6.44 0.31 -3.11
C ARG A 60 7.33 -0.43 -2.12
N PHE A 61 7.55 -1.71 -2.38
CA PHE A 61 8.46 -2.50 -1.55
C PHE A 61 8.99 -3.70 -2.34
N ASP A 62 10.11 -4.24 -1.86
CA ASP A 62 10.71 -5.45 -2.42
C ASP A 62 10.29 -6.65 -1.59
N ALA A 63 9.91 -7.73 -2.24
CA ALA A 63 9.58 -8.97 -1.58
C ALA A 63 9.63 -10.11 -2.59
N ASP A 64 10.04 -11.27 -2.13
CA ASP A 64 9.99 -12.52 -2.91
C ASP A 64 10.69 -12.37 -4.28
N GLY A 65 11.82 -11.65 -4.30
CA GLY A 65 12.62 -11.46 -5.51
C GLY A 65 12.05 -10.48 -6.51
N GLY A 66 11.00 -9.76 -6.17
CA GLY A 66 10.34 -8.82 -7.08
C GLY A 66 10.06 -7.48 -6.44
N VAL A 67 9.56 -6.56 -7.24
CA VAL A 67 9.13 -5.24 -6.79
C VAL A 67 7.60 -5.19 -6.81
N TRP A 68 7.02 -4.87 -5.67
CA TRP A 68 5.56 -4.83 -5.51
C TRP A 68 5.10 -3.39 -5.35
N ARG A 69 3.95 -3.10 -5.93
CA ARG A 69 3.30 -1.80 -5.81
C ARG A 69 1.86 -2.00 -5.37
N VAL A 70 1.46 -1.23 -4.38
CA VAL A 70 0.10 -1.30 -3.85
C VAL A 70 -0.51 0.09 -3.96
N ALA A 71 -1.61 0.18 -4.68
CA ALA A 71 -2.35 1.43 -4.78
C ALA A 71 -3.17 1.61 -3.51
N PHE A 72 -3.16 2.83 -2.97
CA PHE A 72 -3.95 3.13 -1.78
C PHE A 72 -4.36 4.61 -1.80
N ALA A 73 -5.29 4.95 -0.92
CA ALA A 73 -5.74 6.32 -0.78
C ALA A 73 -5.90 6.66 0.70
N PHE A 74 -5.62 7.90 1.05
CA PHE A 74 -5.94 8.41 2.38
C PHE A 74 -7.36 8.97 2.36
N ASP A 75 -8.14 8.63 3.37
CA ASP A 75 -9.47 9.21 3.50
C ASP A 75 -9.50 10.28 4.60
N PRO A 76 -10.57 11.11 4.66
CA PRO A 76 -10.64 12.18 5.64
C PRO A 76 -10.72 11.71 7.10
N GLU A 77 -10.99 10.44 7.33
CA GLU A 77 -11.13 9.89 8.68
C GLU A 77 -9.82 9.30 9.22
N ARG A 78 -8.69 9.68 8.64
CA ARG A 78 -7.36 9.20 9.02
C ARG A 78 -7.16 7.71 8.74
N LYS A 79 -7.67 7.26 7.62
CA LYS A 79 -7.50 5.89 7.16
C LYS A 79 -6.70 5.85 5.88
N ALA A 80 -5.82 4.85 5.76
CA ALA A 80 -5.19 4.52 4.50
C ALA A 80 -5.85 3.25 4.00
N VAL A 81 -6.53 3.34 2.87
CA VAL A 81 -7.29 2.21 2.32
C VAL A 81 -6.48 1.60 1.18
N LEU A 82 -6.03 0.36 1.37
CA LEU A 82 -5.27 -0.38 0.36
C LEU A 82 -6.24 -1.01 -0.63
N LEU A 83 -5.98 -0.83 -1.91
CA LEU A 83 -6.95 -1.13 -2.96
C LEU A 83 -6.56 -2.29 -3.86
N VAL A 84 -5.33 -2.33 -4.34
CA VAL A 84 -4.89 -3.35 -5.29
C VAL A 84 -3.37 -3.43 -5.30
N ALA A 85 -2.84 -4.64 -5.51
CA ALA A 85 -1.41 -4.87 -5.58
C ALA A 85 -1.01 -5.39 -6.96
N GLY A 86 0.24 -5.11 -7.34
CA GLY A 86 0.82 -5.63 -8.56
C GLY A 86 2.30 -5.86 -8.42
N ASP A 87 2.80 -6.90 -9.10
CA ASP A 87 4.22 -7.20 -9.19
C ASP A 87 4.77 -6.49 -10.42
N LYS A 88 5.80 -5.66 -10.21
CA LYS A 88 6.41 -4.87 -11.28
C LYS A 88 7.72 -5.44 -11.78
N SER A 89 8.12 -6.61 -11.28
CA SER A 89 9.38 -7.23 -11.69
C SER A 89 9.29 -7.97 -13.00
N GLY A 90 8.08 -8.19 -13.49
CA GLY A 90 7.87 -8.91 -14.72
C GLY A 90 7.67 -8.04 -15.93
#